data_0c4924c1e86c6117691971a141e9b504
#
_entry.id   0c4924c1e86c6117691971a141e9b504
#
_cell.length_a   1.000
_cell.length_b   1.000
_cell.length_c   1.000
_cell.angle_alpha   90.00
_cell.angle_beta   90.00
_cell.angle_gamma   90.00
#
_symmetry.space_group_name_H-M   'P 1'
#
loop_
_entity.id
_entity.type
_entity.pdbx_description
1 polymer ?
#
loop_
_entity_poly.entity_id
_entity_poly.type
_entity_poly.pdbx_seq_one_letter_code
_entity_poly.pdbx_strand_id
1 'polypeptide(L)'
;MKGTTTQDRLWTGSFLRICLVNLFIFVNFHALLPTFPFFVTYLGGDAVTIGLATALFSIASIVSRPFVGWLIDTRGRYAILVLGLIGMTLIPMGYFVSAGIATAVILRTAHGVFHAASSNASSTWVTDIIPHKRMGEGLGMYGLSMAISTAVAPALGLAVMNAWGFRPLFAIAALTALAALLTGMGIRSRNYAVSDAPLRIRELFEPMSLPAAVTQFFFMMAYGVVEVYVAIYAASCRLPGGGIYFIFIALATVATRILLGRAVDRYGEARLVYTGNAAIVIGILLLVFAHNVPCYLLSALLLGYSFGAIQPSLQTMAMHAVAPERRGAASSTFFVAFDFGIASGGFLAGILVKQLGYDAMFLCMIVPCLLSSGYYYAFGRRHASSFNPQNRRTGLNSDDDRPGLSARKSLPFVITISREYGSGGHRIGERLACLLYTSPSPRDTERSR
;
A
#
# COMPACT_ATOMS: atom_id res chain seq x y z
N MET A 1 -33.71 -11.93 -10.70
CA MET A 1 -32.26 -12.10 -10.81
C MET A 1 -31.72 -10.91 -11.62
N LYS A 2 -31.17 -9.88 -10.96
CA LYS A 2 -30.56 -8.72 -11.67
C LYS A 2 -29.22 -9.20 -12.24
N GLY A 3 -29.10 -9.23 -13.57
CA GLY A 3 -27.86 -9.59 -14.26
C GLY A 3 -26.73 -8.68 -13.77
N THR A 4 -25.71 -9.28 -13.17
CA THR A 4 -24.44 -8.61 -12.87
C THR A 4 -23.82 -8.20 -14.19
N THR A 5 -23.80 -6.89 -14.45
CA THR A 5 -23.09 -6.33 -15.60
C THR A 5 -21.62 -6.76 -15.49
N THR A 6 -20.95 -7.00 -16.61
CA THR A 6 -19.53 -7.38 -16.67
C THR A 6 -18.59 -6.42 -15.92
N GLN A 7 -19.05 -5.21 -15.61
CA GLN A 7 -18.35 -4.18 -14.85
C GLN A 7 -18.25 -4.46 -13.33
N ASP A 8 -19.06 -5.35 -12.75
CA ASP A 8 -19.07 -5.63 -11.30
C ASP A 8 -18.24 -6.88 -10.91
N ARG A 9 -17.58 -7.53 -11.87
CA ARG A 9 -16.79 -8.75 -11.60
C ARG A 9 -15.36 -8.40 -11.17
N LEU A 10 -14.98 -8.75 -9.93
CA LEU A 10 -13.61 -8.62 -9.43
C LEU A 10 -12.67 -9.65 -10.08
N TRP A 11 -13.10 -10.92 -10.11
CA TRP A 11 -12.29 -12.05 -10.60
C TRP A 11 -12.25 -12.07 -12.13
N THR A 12 -11.38 -11.22 -12.68
CA THR A 12 -11.09 -11.14 -14.12
C THR A 12 -9.70 -11.69 -14.40
N GLY A 13 -9.43 -12.11 -15.64
CA GLY A 13 -8.10 -12.55 -16.04
C GLY A 13 -7.02 -11.48 -15.81
N SER A 14 -7.36 -10.20 -15.98
CA SER A 14 -6.43 -9.09 -15.70
C SER A 14 -6.16 -8.94 -14.20
N PHE A 15 -7.17 -9.11 -13.34
CA PHE A 15 -6.99 -9.07 -11.88
C PHE A 15 -6.12 -10.22 -11.38
N LEU A 16 -6.35 -11.44 -11.85
CA LEU A 16 -5.51 -12.59 -11.49
C LEU A 16 -4.06 -12.41 -11.94
N ARG A 17 -3.85 -11.91 -13.17
CA ARG A 17 -2.50 -11.62 -13.67
C ARG A 17 -1.76 -10.58 -12.84
N ILE A 18 -2.41 -9.47 -12.46
CA ILE A 18 -1.74 -8.44 -11.64
C ILE A 18 -1.45 -8.96 -10.23
N CYS A 19 -2.28 -9.84 -9.66
CA CYS A 19 -1.98 -10.53 -8.40
C CYS A 19 -0.76 -11.45 -8.53
N LEU A 20 -0.62 -12.19 -9.64
CA LEU A 20 0.55 -13.01 -9.92
C LEU A 20 1.81 -12.17 -10.14
N VAL A 21 1.71 -11.07 -10.88
CA VAL A 21 2.81 -10.09 -11.03
C VAL A 21 3.30 -9.62 -9.66
N ASN A 22 2.38 -9.23 -8.79
CA ASN A 22 2.70 -8.80 -7.45
C ASN A 22 3.35 -9.91 -6.61
N LEU A 23 2.83 -11.14 -6.70
CA LEU A 23 3.44 -12.29 -6.03
C LEU A 23 4.90 -12.47 -6.45
N PHE A 24 5.19 -12.48 -7.74
CA PHE A 24 6.55 -12.66 -8.25
C PHE A 24 7.48 -11.49 -7.89
N ILE A 25 7.00 -10.24 -7.90
CA ILE A 25 7.76 -9.07 -7.42
C ILE A 25 8.20 -9.29 -5.97
N PHE A 26 7.27 -9.67 -5.11
CA PHE A 26 7.56 -9.86 -3.69
C PHE A 26 8.33 -11.14 -3.39
N VAL A 27 8.16 -12.21 -4.16
CA VAL A 27 8.98 -13.42 -4.06
C VAL A 27 10.45 -13.10 -4.38
N ASN A 28 10.72 -12.35 -5.45
CA ASN A 28 12.05 -11.87 -5.79
C ASN A 28 12.67 -11.08 -4.61
N PHE A 29 11.92 -10.12 -4.09
CA PHE A 29 12.38 -9.26 -3.00
C PHE A 29 12.64 -10.05 -1.71
N HIS A 30 11.66 -10.83 -1.22
CA HIS A 30 11.75 -11.53 0.05
C HIS A 30 12.73 -12.70 0.04
N ALA A 31 12.97 -13.34 -1.12
CA ALA A 31 14.00 -14.37 -1.22
C ALA A 31 15.41 -13.79 -1.08
N LEU A 32 15.64 -12.59 -1.62
CA LEU A 32 16.95 -11.92 -1.56
C LEU A 32 17.17 -11.15 -0.25
N LEU A 33 16.13 -10.84 0.52
CA LEU A 33 16.24 -10.04 1.73
C LEU A 33 17.14 -10.71 2.79
N PRO A 34 16.91 -11.97 3.22
CA PRO A 34 17.75 -12.63 4.20
C PRO A 34 19.04 -13.23 3.61
N THR A 35 19.11 -13.46 2.30
CA THR A 35 20.26 -14.13 1.65
C THR A 35 21.35 -13.18 1.20
N PHE A 36 21.00 -11.92 0.92
CA PHE A 36 21.95 -10.90 0.47
C PHE A 36 23.06 -10.57 1.49
N PRO A 37 22.80 -10.50 2.81
CA PRO A 37 23.86 -10.41 3.82
C PRO A 37 24.94 -11.49 3.70
N PHE A 38 24.53 -12.74 3.48
CA PHE A 38 25.49 -13.85 3.28
C PHE A 38 26.31 -13.70 2.01
N PHE A 39 25.72 -13.14 0.94
CA PHE A 39 26.47 -12.83 -0.29
C PHE A 39 27.51 -11.73 -0.07
N VAL A 40 27.17 -10.67 0.69
CA VAL A 40 28.15 -9.62 1.05
C VAL A 40 29.31 -10.23 1.87
N THR A 41 29.02 -11.09 2.84
CA THR A 41 30.02 -11.82 3.61
C THR A 41 30.89 -12.72 2.71
N TYR A 42 30.28 -13.43 1.76
CA TYR A 42 30.98 -14.25 0.77
C TYR A 42 31.98 -13.45 -0.09
N LEU A 43 31.66 -12.19 -0.39
CA LEU A 43 32.55 -11.25 -1.09
C LEU A 43 33.62 -10.62 -0.18
N GLY A 44 33.69 -10.99 1.10
CA GLY A 44 34.64 -10.46 2.08
C GLY A 44 34.15 -9.18 2.78
N GLY A 45 32.86 -8.83 2.69
CA GLY A 45 32.26 -7.69 3.40
C GLY A 45 32.03 -7.97 4.89
N ASP A 46 32.13 -6.92 5.67
CA ASP A 46 31.86 -6.91 7.11
C ASP A 46 30.40 -6.53 7.47
N ALA A 47 30.09 -6.51 8.76
CA ALA A 47 28.77 -6.15 9.25
C ALA A 47 28.37 -4.70 8.87
N VAL A 48 29.31 -3.78 8.76
CA VAL A 48 29.08 -2.40 8.35
C VAL A 48 28.63 -2.35 6.90
N THR A 49 29.31 -3.10 6.04
CA THR A 49 28.97 -3.21 4.61
C THR A 49 27.60 -3.85 4.39
N ILE A 50 27.25 -4.88 5.17
CA ILE A 50 25.92 -5.51 5.15
C ILE A 50 24.84 -4.47 5.50
N GLY A 51 25.05 -3.75 6.59
CA GLY A 51 24.15 -2.68 7.04
C GLY A 51 24.01 -1.58 5.98
N LEU A 52 25.12 -1.15 5.37
CA LEU A 52 25.14 -0.15 4.32
C LEU A 52 24.34 -0.60 3.07
N ALA A 53 24.54 -1.82 2.61
CA ALA A 53 23.83 -2.36 1.45
C ALA A 53 22.33 -2.43 1.68
N THR A 54 21.89 -2.82 2.87
CA THR A 54 20.48 -2.87 3.25
C THR A 54 19.87 -1.46 3.37
N ALA A 55 20.61 -0.54 3.99
CA ALA A 55 20.17 0.85 4.14
C ALA A 55 20.05 1.55 2.79
N LEU A 56 21.04 1.40 1.90
CA LEU A 56 21.02 2.01 0.57
C LEU A 56 19.90 1.47 -0.31
N PHE A 57 19.55 0.17 -0.23
CA PHE A 57 18.36 -0.36 -0.88
C PHE A 57 17.10 0.36 -0.41
N SER A 58 16.91 0.47 0.90
CA SER A 58 15.72 1.09 1.49
C SER A 58 15.65 2.58 1.18
N ILE A 59 16.75 3.31 1.31
CA ILE A 59 16.83 4.74 0.98
C ILE A 59 16.53 4.97 -0.50
N ALA A 60 17.13 4.17 -1.40
CA ALA A 60 16.89 4.27 -2.83
C ALA A 60 15.42 3.99 -3.18
N SER A 61 14.80 3.00 -2.54
CA SER A 61 13.37 2.71 -2.67
C SER A 61 12.52 3.91 -2.23
N ILE A 62 12.72 4.41 -1.01
CA ILE A 62 11.95 5.52 -0.44
C ILE A 62 12.08 6.79 -1.29
N VAL A 63 13.31 7.16 -1.65
CA VAL A 63 13.60 8.38 -2.41
C VAL A 63 13.04 8.29 -3.84
N SER A 64 13.10 7.12 -4.48
CA SER A 64 12.59 6.96 -5.84
C SER A 64 11.07 6.91 -5.94
N ARG A 65 10.33 6.49 -4.87
CA ARG A 65 8.88 6.35 -4.91
C ARG A 65 8.11 7.60 -5.36
N PRO A 66 8.40 8.82 -4.89
CA PRO A 66 7.69 10.02 -5.34
C PRO A 66 7.86 10.29 -6.84
N PHE A 67 9.09 10.11 -7.35
CA PHE A 67 9.38 10.26 -8.78
C PHE A 67 8.71 9.17 -9.61
N VAL A 68 8.72 7.94 -9.13
CA VAL A 68 8.02 6.80 -9.74
C VAL A 68 6.51 7.07 -9.79
N GLY A 69 5.91 7.61 -8.73
CA GLY A 69 4.50 7.97 -8.69
C GLY A 69 4.13 8.99 -9.77
N TRP A 70 4.93 10.05 -9.90
CA TRP A 70 4.77 11.04 -10.96
C TRP A 70 4.96 10.41 -12.36
N LEU A 71 5.96 9.55 -12.54
CA LEU A 71 6.17 8.84 -13.81
C LEU A 71 4.99 7.92 -14.16
N ILE A 72 4.40 7.24 -13.19
CA ILE A 72 3.20 6.40 -13.37
C ILE A 72 2.03 7.24 -13.88
N ASP A 73 1.83 8.44 -13.31
CA ASP A 73 0.73 9.32 -13.67
C ASP A 73 0.97 10.01 -15.02
N THR A 74 2.23 10.27 -15.43
CA THR A 74 2.57 10.98 -16.68
C THR A 74 2.94 10.06 -17.84
N ARG A 75 3.52 8.88 -17.61
CA ARG A 75 3.96 7.93 -18.65
C ARG A 75 3.10 6.67 -18.71
N GLY A 76 2.20 6.49 -17.75
CA GLY A 76 1.29 5.35 -17.66
C GLY A 76 1.85 4.17 -16.85
N ARG A 77 0.93 3.39 -16.29
CA ARG A 77 1.20 2.28 -15.35
C ARG A 77 2.02 1.16 -16.00
N TYR A 78 1.68 0.81 -17.25
CA TYR A 78 2.31 -0.29 -17.99
C TYR A 78 3.80 -0.04 -18.23
N ALA A 79 4.16 1.15 -18.73
CA ALA A 79 5.55 1.48 -19.09
C ALA A 79 6.47 1.40 -17.86
N ILE A 80 6.02 1.93 -16.72
CA ILE A 80 6.80 1.95 -15.48
C ILE A 80 6.88 0.55 -14.84
N LEU A 81 5.80 -0.24 -14.91
CA LEU A 81 5.84 -1.64 -14.47
C LEU A 81 6.86 -2.44 -15.27
N VAL A 82 6.83 -2.34 -16.61
CA VAL A 82 7.75 -3.05 -17.50
C VAL A 82 9.19 -2.62 -17.24
N LEU A 83 9.46 -1.32 -17.13
CA LEU A 83 10.80 -0.81 -16.79
C LEU A 83 11.29 -1.35 -15.44
N GLY A 84 10.44 -1.32 -14.42
CA GLY A 84 10.73 -1.88 -13.10
C GLY A 84 11.06 -3.37 -13.16
N LEU A 85 10.24 -4.16 -13.86
CA LEU A 85 10.43 -5.62 -13.99
C LEU A 85 11.66 -6.00 -14.82
N ILE A 86 12.01 -5.23 -15.86
CA ILE A 86 13.27 -5.41 -16.59
C ILE A 86 14.44 -5.21 -15.64
N GLY A 87 14.44 -4.13 -14.84
CA GLY A 87 15.49 -3.89 -13.85
C GLY A 87 15.57 -4.99 -12.80
N MET A 88 14.43 -5.43 -12.26
CA MET A 88 14.37 -6.55 -11.30
C MET A 88 14.82 -7.90 -11.90
N THR A 89 14.78 -8.06 -13.23
CA THR A 89 15.31 -9.25 -13.92
C THR A 89 16.82 -9.12 -14.11
N LEU A 90 17.31 -7.96 -14.58
CA LEU A 90 18.71 -7.76 -14.92
C LEU A 90 19.62 -7.64 -13.68
N ILE A 91 19.15 -7.05 -12.60
CA ILE A 91 19.97 -6.85 -11.39
C ILE A 91 20.41 -8.17 -10.74
N PRO A 92 19.54 -9.17 -10.50
CA PRO A 92 19.98 -10.47 -10.02
C PRO A 92 20.97 -11.17 -10.97
N MET A 93 20.82 -10.98 -12.29
CA MET A 93 21.83 -11.46 -13.25
C MET A 93 23.16 -10.72 -13.08
N GLY A 94 23.15 -9.42 -12.77
CA GLY A 94 24.35 -8.66 -12.46
C GLY A 94 25.12 -9.19 -11.25
N TYR A 95 24.46 -9.80 -10.27
CA TYR A 95 25.14 -10.42 -9.13
C TYR A 95 25.99 -11.64 -9.52
N PHE A 96 25.71 -12.33 -10.64
CA PHE A 96 26.56 -13.41 -11.17
C PHE A 96 27.95 -12.93 -11.54
N VAL A 97 28.07 -11.72 -12.07
CA VAL A 97 29.33 -11.14 -12.55
C VAL A 97 29.94 -10.18 -11.53
N SER A 98 29.28 -10.03 -10.37
CA SER A 98 29.77 -9.15 -9.30
C SER A 98 31.02 -9.77 -8.66
N ALA A 99 32.17 -9.21 -9.00
CA ALA A 99 33.47 -9.65 -8.49
C ALA A 99 33.90 -8.95 -7.19
N GLY A 100 33.10 -8.00 -6.70
CA GLY A 100 33.47 -7.23 -5.52
C GLY A 100 32.29 -6.56 -4.81
N ILE A 101 32.53 -6.17 -3.57
CA ILE A 101 31.55 -5.57 -2.65
C ILE A 101 30.92 -4.31 -3.25
N ALA A 102 31.71 -3.40 -3.83
CA ALA A 102 31.24 -2.15 -4.38
C ALA A 102 30.17 -2.38 -5.48
N THR A 103 30.44 -3.30 -6.40
CA THR A 103 29.50 -3.67 -7.48
C THR A 103 28.22 -4.26 -6.88
N ALA A 104 28.32 -5.15 -5.89
CA ALA A 104 27.16 -5.73 -5.23
C ALA A 104 26.29 -4.68 -4.53
N VAL A 105 26.89 -3.70 -3.85
CA VAL A 105 26.20 -2.59 -3.18
C VAL A 105 25.52 -1.66 -4.19
N ILE A 106 26.20 -1.30 -5.29
CA ILE A 106 25.62 -0.48 -6.36
C ILE A 106 24.40 -1.18 -6.98
N LEU A 107 24.55 -2.46 -7.33
CA LEU A 107 23.43 -3.26 -7.85
C LEU A 107 22.29 -3.37 -6.85
N ARG A 108 22.58 -3.53 -5.54
CA ARG A 108 21.55 -3.57 -4.50
C ARG A 108 20.79 -2.26 -4.38
N THR A 109 21.49 -1.13 -4.47
CA THR A 109 20.90 0.22 -4.49
C THR A 109 19.96 0.39 -5.69
N ALA A 110 20.43 0.02 -6.89
CA ALA A 110 19.62 0.04 -8.10
C ALA A 110 18.40 -0.89 -8.00
N HIS A 111 18.56 -2.06 -7.36
CA HIS A 111 17.46 -2.99 -7.10
C HIS A 111 16.33 -2.31 -6.28
N GLY A 112 16.67 -1.47 -5.29
CA GLY A 112 15.69 -0.69 -4.52
C GLY A 112 14.84 0.23 -5.41
N VAL A 113 15.46 0.92 -6.37
CA VAL A 113 14.76 1.79 -7.33
C VAL A 113 13.78 0.99 -8.21
N PHE A 114 14.23 -0.12 -8.79
CA PHE A 114 13.39 -0.93 -9.68
C PHE A 114 12.30 -1.69 -8.91
N HIS A 115 12.58 -2.10 -7.67
CA HIS A 115 11.55 -2.64 -6.77
C HIS A 115 10.46 -1.60 -6.48
N ALA A 116 10.83 -0.36 -6.17
CA ALA A 116 9.88 0.73 -5.97
C ALA A 116 9.04 0.99 -7.25
N ALA A 117 9.68 1.00 -8.42
CA ALA A 117 9.00 1.20 -9.70
C ALA A 117 7.97 0.09 -9.98
N SER A 118 8.37 -1.18 -9.85
CA SER A 118 7.50 -2.33 -10.14
C SER A 118 6.36 -2.45 -9.12
N SER A 119 6.65 -2.33 -7.82
CA SER A 119 5.65 -2.45 -6.76
C SER A 119 4.63 -1.31 -6.77
N ASN A 120 5.06 -0.06 -6.97
CA ASN A 120 4.17 1.09 -7.10
C ASN A 120 3.28 1.00 -8.35
N ALA A 121 3.88 0.68 -9.51
CA ALA A 121 3.12 0.56 -10.76
C ALA A 121 2.10 -0.57 -10.69
N SER A 122 2.46 -1.74 -10.13
CA SER A 122 1.55 -2.86 -9.90
C SER A 122 0.41 -2.47 -8.97
N SER A 123 0.72 -1.80 -7.85
CA SER A 123 -0.26 -1.34 -6.86
C SER A 123 -1.21 -0.27 -7.41
N THR A 124 -0.71 0.65 -8.24
CA THR A 124 -1.56 1.65 -8.90
C THR A 124 -2.44 0.99 -9.96
N TRP A 125 -1.88 0.09 -10.76
CA TRP A 125 -2.64 -0.54 -11.84
C TRP A 125 -3.76 -1.44 -11.35
N VAL A 126 -3.55 -2.17 -10.25
CA VAL A 126 -4.62 -3.00 -9.67
C VAL A 126 -5.82 -2.17 -9.26
N THR A 127 -5.63 -0.94 -8.77
CA THR A 127 -6.74 -0.04 -8.38
C THR A 127 -7.59 0.42 -9.58
N ASP A 128 -7.00 0.41 -10.78
CA ASP A 128 -7.71 0.71 -12.01
C ASP A 128 -8.49 -0.49 -12.56
N ILE A 129 -8.09 -1.72 -12.19
CA ILE A 129 -8.74 -2.98 -12.60
C ILE A 129 -9.90 -3.33 -11.67
N ILE A 130 -9.79 -3.02 -10.37
CA ILE A 130 -10.79 -3.34 -9.35
C ILE A 130 -12.04 -2.47 -9.53
N PRO A 131 -13.27 -3.07 -9.52
CA PRO A 131 -14.49 -2.29 -9.49
C PRO A 131 -14.56 -1.40 -8.24
N HIS A 132 -14.97 -0.14 -8.41
CA HIS A 132 -14.96 0.88 -7.35
C HIS A 132 -15.71 0.44 -6.06
N LYS A 133 -16.81 -0.33 -6.21
CA LYS A 133 -17.63 -0.85 -5.11
C LYS A 133 -16.95 -2.00 -4.33
N ARG A 134 -15.88 -2.58 -4.87
CA ARG A 134 -15.17 -3.74 -4.31
C ARG A 134 -13.68 -3.45 -4.10
N MET A 135 -13.33 -2.17 -3.92
CA MET A 135 -11.93 -1.75 -3.80
C MET A 135 -11.25 -2.38 -2.59
N GLY A 136 -11.92 -2.42 -1.43
CA GLY A 136 -11.38 -3.03 -0.22
C GLY A 136 -11.19 -4.53 -0.37
N GLU A 137 -12.19 -5.26 -0.92
CA GLU A 137 -12.06 -6.68 -1.23
C GLU A 137 -10.93 -6.94 -2.21
N GLY A 138 -10.87 -6.17 -3.30
CA GLY A 138 -9.84 -6.31 -4.33
C GLY A 138 -8.42 -6.07 -3.83
N LEU A 139 -8.20 -4.98 -3.08
CA LEU A 139 -6.89 -4.67 -2.49
C LEU A 139 -6.51 -5.67 -1.39
N GLY A 140 -7.48 -6.17 -0.61
CA GLY A 140 -7.27 -7.25 0.33
C GLY A 140 -6.74 -8.52 -0.36
N MET A 141 -7.40 -8.95 -1.45
CA MET A 141 -7.00 -10.12 -2.23
C MET A 141 -5.66 -9.91 -2.97
N TYR A 142 -5.44 -8.72 -3.55
CA TYR A 142 -4.14 -8.36 -4.14
C TYR A 142 -3.01 -8.42 -3.12
N GLY A 143 -3.24 -7.95 -1.91
CA GLY A 143 -2.26 -7.99 -0.84
C GLY A 143 -1.96 -9.39 -0.29
N LEU A 144 -2.80 -10.44 -0.58
CA LEU A 144 -2.47 -11.83 -0.25
C LEU A 144 -1.17 -12.28 -0.93
N SER A 145 -0.89 -11.81 -2.14
CA SER A 145 0.36 -12.11 -2.85
C SER A 145 1.59 -11.72 -2.02
N MET A 146 1.56 -10.55 -1.40
CA MET A 146 2.63 -10.08 -0.52
C MET A 146 2.71 -10.95 0.75
N ALA A 147 1.58 -11.26 1.39
CA ALA A 147 1.56 -12.07 2.60
C ALA A 147 2.10 -13.50 2.36
N ILE A 148 1.70 -14.13 1.26
CA ILE A 148 2.20 -15.45 0.86
C ILE A 148 3.71 -15.39 0.61
N SER A 149 4.17 -14.37 -0.11
CA SER A 149 5.58 -14.17 -0.41
C SER A 149 6.41 -13.98 0.86
N THR A 150 5.96 -13.14 1.80
CA THR A 150 6.65 -12.91 3.08
C THR A 150 6.79 -14.18 3.91
N ALA A 151 5.79 -15.06 3.87
CA ALA A 151 5.80 -16.33 4.61
C ALA A 151 6.76 -17.39 4.00
N VAL A 152 6.82 -17.45 2.66
CA VAL A 152 7.43 -18.59 1.94
C VAL A 152 8.78 -18.23 1.32
N ALA A 153 8.92 -17.06 0.72
CA ALA A 153 10.08 -16.72 -0.09
C ALA A 153 11.41 -16.63 0.72
N PRO A 154 11.46 -16.11 1.96
CA PRO A 154 12.68 -16.12 2.76
C PRO A 154 13.22 -17.54 3.01
N ALA A 155 12.34 -18.46 3.39
CA ALA A 155 12.70 -19.85 3.65
C ALA A 155 13.19 -20.55 2.37
N LEU A 156 12.49 -20.35 1.23
CA LEU A 156 12.93 -20.88 -0.06
C LEU A 156 14.28 -20.29 -0.49
N GLY A 157 14.48 -18.98 -0.33
CA GLY A 157 15.74 -18.33 -0.67
C GLY A 157 16.91 -18.90 0.10
N LEU A 158 16.77 -19.06 1.43
CA LEU A 158 17.80 -19.68 2.29
C LEU A 158 18.03 -21.15 1.95
N ALA A 159 16.98 -21.93 1.68
CA ALA A 159 17.09 -23.33 1.29
C ALA A 159 17.86 -23.49 -0.03
N VAL A 160 17.56 -22.69 -1.04
CA VAL A 160 18.26 -22.68 -2.32
C VAL A 160 19.72 -22.28 -2.14
N MET A 161 19.98 -21.21 -1.38
CA MET A 161 21.34 -20.74 -1.10
C MET A 161 22.18 -21.81 -0.39
N ASN A 162 21.62 -22.47 0.62
CA ASN A 162 22.31 -23.49 1.39
C ASN A 162 22.57 -24.79 0.60
N ALA A 163 21.63 -25.18 -0.27
CA ALA A 163 21.76 -26.40 -1.05
C ALA A 163 22.62 -26.24 -2.32
N TRP A 164 22.53 -25.10 -3.01
CA TRP A 164 23.11 -24.90 -4.33
C TRP A 164 23.94 -23.62 -4.50
N GLY A 165 24.05 -22.79 -3.45
CA GLY A 165 24.83 -21.56 -3.46
C GLY A 165 24.11 -20.35 -4.08
N PHE A 166 24.87 -19.27 -4.31
CA PHE A 166 24.33 -17.98 -4.72
C PHE A 166 23.88 -17.93 -6.18
N ARG A 167 24.59 -18.63 -7.09
CA ARG A 167 24.27 -18.58 -8.54
C ARG A 167 22.84 -19.06 -8.84
N PRO A 168 22.39 -20.25 -8.39
CA PRO A 168 21.01 -20.68 -8.57
C PRO A 168 19.99 -19.77 -7.87
N LEU A 169 20.31 -19.22 -6.70
CA LEU A 169 19.47 -18.25 -6.02
C LEU A 169 19.20 -17.02 -6.89
N PHE A 170 20.26 -16.42 -7.48
CA PHE A 170 20.11 -15.25 -8.34
C PHE A 170 19.40 -15.59 -9.66
N ALA A 171 19.63 -16.80 -10.21
CA ALA A 171 18.90 -17.28 -11.37
C ALA A 171 17.39 -17.38 -11.07
N ILE A 172 17.00 -17.97 -9.95
CA ILE A 172 15.60 -18.07 -9.54
C ILE A 172 15.01 -16.67 -9.32
N ALA A 173 15.74 -15.76 -8.69
CA ALA A 173 15.29 -14.37 -8.51
C ALA A 173 15.08 -13.68 -9.87
N ALA A 174 15.99 -13.83 -10.83
CA ALA A 174 15.83 -13.30 -12.17
C ALA A 174 14.62 -13.93 -12.90
N LEU A 175 14.45 -15.25 -12.80
CA LEU A 175 13.35 -15.97 -13.41
C LEU A 175 11.98 -15.57 -12.83
N THR A 176 11.89 -15.33 -11.52
CA THR A 176 10.64 -14.83 -10.92
C THR A 176 10.29 -13.44 -11.43
N ALA A 177 11.27 -12.53 -11.57
CA ALA A 177 11.03 -11.20 -12.14
C ALA A 177 10.67 -11.29 -13.64
N LEU A 178 11.31 -12.18 -14.40
CA LEU A 178 10.96 -12.46 -15.79
C LEU A 178 9.54 -13.04 -15.92
N ALA A 179 9.15 -13.95 -15.04
CA ALA A 179 7.78 -14.48 -14.99
C ALA A 179 6.75 -13.38 -14.69
N ALA A 180 7.09 -12.43 -13.79
CA ALA A 180 6.27 -11.24 -13.56
C ALA A 180 6.13 -10.39 -14.83
N LEU A 181 7.24 -10.16 -15.55
CA LEU A 181 7.26 -9.40 -16.79
C LEU A 181 6.37 -10.04 -17.87
N LEU A 182 6.56 -11.32 -18.14
CA LEU A 182 5.76 -12.07 -19.13
C LEU A 182 4.27 -12.10 -18.75
N THR A 183 3.96 -12.28 -17.47
CA THR A 183 2.59 -12.25 -16.97
C THR A 183 1.97 -10.86 -17.13
N GLY A 184 2.75 -9.81 -16.84
CA GLY A 184 2.34 -8.41 -16.95
C GLY A 184 2.05 -7.98 -18.38
N MET A 185 2.83 -8.45 -19.36
CA MET A 185 2.60 -8.19 -20.79
C MET A 185 1.24 -8.71 -21.29
N GLY A 186 0.70 -9.72 -20.65
CA GLY A 186 -0.63 -10.26 -21.00
C GLY A 186 -1.81 -9.50 -20.38
N ILE A 187 -1.59 -8.46 -19.59
CA ILE A 187 -2.66 -7.62 -19.04
C ILE A 187 -3.10 -6.65 -20.13
N ARG A 188 -4.38 -6.68 -20.47
CA ARG A 188 -4.94 -5.71 -21.44
C ARG A 188 -4.89 -4.32 -20.81
N SER A 189 -4.03 -3.44 -21.36
CA SER A 189 -3.99 -2.03 -20.99
C SER A 189 -5.34 -1.39 -21.34
N ARG A 190 -5.97 -0.72 -20.37
CA ARG A 190 -6.97 0.29 -20.65
C ARG A 190 -6.21 1.59 -20.86
N ASN A 191 -6.61 2.39 -21.86
CA ASN A 191 -6.10 3.75 -22.02
C ASN A 191 -6.62 4.60 -20.87
N TYR A 192 -5.82 4.70 -19.80
CA TYR A 192 -6.09 5.64 -18.72
C TYR A 192 -5.62 7.02 -19.12
N ALA A 193 -6.35 8.05 -18.70
CA ALA A 193 -5.92 9.42 -18.86
C ALA A 193 -4.54 9.59 -18.20
N VAL A 194 -3.60 10.07 -18.99
CA VAL A 194 -2.24 10.40 -18.56
C VAL A 194 -2.25 11.88 -18.21
N SER A 195 -1.62 12.25 -17.10
CA SER A 195 -1.51 13.63 -16.65
C SER A 195 -0.34 14.31 -17.38
N ASP A 196 -0.55 15.53 -17.88
CA ASP A 196 0.52 16.39 -18.43
C ASP A 196 1.19 17.23 -17.32
N ALA A 197 1.07 16.83 -16.06
CA ALA A 197 1.59 17.58 -14.93
C ALA A 197 3.13 17.70 -15.00
N PRO A 198 3.69 18.93 -14.94
CA PRO A 198 5.13 19.13 -14.94
C PRO A 198 5.75 18.56 -13.66
N LEU A 199 7.04 18.17 -13.72
CA LEU A 199 7.77 17.71 -12.56
C LEU A 199 7.97 18.87 -11.56
N ARG A 200 7.16 18.89 -10.51
CA ARG A 200 7.25 19.84 -9.39
C ARG A 200 7.16 19.06 -8.10
N ILE A 201 7.80 19.52 -7.03
CA ILE A 201 7.76 18.87 -5.70
C ILE A 201 6.32 18.64 -5.23
N ARG A 202 5.42 19.59 -5.52
CA ARG A 202 4.00 19.50 -5.17
C ARG A 202 3.28 18.33 -5.88
N GLU A 203 3.74 17.96 -7.10
CA GLU A 203 3.14 16.87 -7.89
C GLU A 203 3.67 15.49 -7.48
N LEU A 204 4.76 15.43 -6.71
CA LEU A 204 5.37 14.18 -6.25
C LEU A 204 4.58 13.52 -5.12
N PHE A 205 3.78 14.29 -4.39
CA PHE A 205 2.98 13.83 -3.25
C PHE A 205 1.50 14.16 -3.45
N GLU A 206 0.65 13.32 -2.87
CA GLU A 206 -0.79 13.50 -2.93
C GLU A 206 -1.35 13.87 -1.55
N PRO A 207 -1.70 15.17 -1.32
CA PRO A 207 -2.17 15.63 -0.02
C PRO A 207 -3.44 14.92 0.47
N MET A 208 -4.33 14.53 -0.45
CA MET A 208 -5.57 13.84 -0.11
C MET A 208 -5.33 12.43 0.46
N SER A 209 -4.18 11.82 0.16
CA SER A 209 -3.78 10.52 0.70
C SER A 209 -3.03 10.62 2.03
N LEU A 210 -2.62 11.82 2.48
CA LEU A 210 -1.86 12.01 3.72
C LEU A 210 -2.56 11.45 4.97
N PRO A 211 -3.89 11.57 5.17
CA PRO A 211 -4.54 10.99 6.34
C PRO A 211 -4.35 9.48 6.43
N ALA A 212 -4.43 8.77 5.32
CA ALA A 212 -4.16 7.34 5.26
C ALA A 212 -2.67 7.04 5.44
N ALA A 213 -1.80 7.79 4.75
CA ALA A 213 -0.35 7.60 4.77
C ALA A 213 0.26 7.81 6.17
N VAL A 214 -0.12 8.88 6.89
CA VAL A 214 0.39 9.15 8.25
C VAL A 214 -0.14 8.11 9.25
N THR A 215 -1.39 7.69 9.13
CA THR A 215 -1.93 6.59 9.95
C THR A 215 -1.13 5.31 9.71
N GLN A 216 -0.82 5.00 8.44
CA GLN A 216 -0.01 3.85 8.04
C GLN A 216 1.43 3.94 8.55
N PHE A 217 2.04 5.12 8.53
CA PHE A 217 3.38 5.38 9.06
C PHE A 217 3.49 4.96 10.53
N PHE A 218 2.60 5.46 11.39
CA PHE A 218 2.61 5.10 12.80
C PHE A 218 2.32 3.63 13.04
N PHE A 219 1.40 3.04 12.29
CA PHE A 219 1.13 1.61 12.37
C PHE A 219 2.35 0.78 11.99
N MET A 220 3.02 1.09 10.86
CA MET A 220 4.19 0.35 10.40
C MET A 220 5.42 0.57 11.27
N MET A 221 5.50 1.68 11.97
CA MET A 221 6.54 1.93 12.96
C MET A 221 6.49 0.89 14.09
N ALA A 222 5.31 0.54 14.57
CA ALA A 222 5.13 -0.48 15.59
C ALA A 222 5.23 -1.91 15.02
N TYR A 223 4.51 -2.17 13.92
CA TYR A 223 4.46 -3.49 13.30
C TYR A 223 5.84 -3.95 12.81
N GLY A 224 6.59 -3.07 12.14
CA GLY A 224 7.93 -3.38 11.62
C GLY A 224 8.94 -3.71 12.72
N VAL A 225 8.83 -3.10 13.91
CA VAL A 225 9.67 -3.43 15.06
C VAL A 225 9.41 -4.86 15.53
N VAL A 226 8.16 -5.28 15.65
CA VAL A 226 7.84 -6.66 16.00
C VAL A 226 8.37 -7.61 14.95
N GLU A 227 8.19 -7.31 13.66
CA GLU A 227 8.67 -8.14 12.56
C GLU A 227 10.19 -8.34 12.58
N VAL A 228 10.96 -7.31 12.94
CA VAL A 228 12.42 -7.36 12.97
C VAL A 228 12.95 -8.05 14.24
N TYR A 229 12.38 -7.76 15.41
CA TYR A 229 12.98 -8.13 16.69
C TYR A 229 12.35 -9.35 17.35
N VAL A 230 11.17 -9.81 16.94
CA VAL A 230 10.47 -10.92 17.62
C VAL A 230 11.24 -12.23 17.60
N ALA A 231 11.98 -12.51 16.54
CA ALA A 231 12.76 -13.75 16.44
C ALA A 231 13.92 -13.77 17.46
N ILE A 232 14.60 -12.63 17.64
CA ILE A 232 15.69 -12.46 18.60
C ILE A 232 15.13 -12.50 20.03
N TYR A 233 14.00 -11.82 20.24
CA TYR A 233 13.30 -11.83 21.53
C TYR A 233 12.85 -13.22 21.94
N ALA A 234 12.25 -13.98 21.03
CA ALA A 234 11.82 -15.35 21.30
C ALA A 234 13.00 -16.25 21.71
N ALA A 235 14.16 -16.09 21.07
CA ALA A 235 15.37 -16.82 21.45
C ALA A 235 15.85 -16.45 22.85
N SER A 236 15.77 -15.16 23.24
CA SER A 236 16.16 -14.72 24.60
C SER A 236 15.21 -15.24 25.70
N CYS A 237 13.93 -15.40 25.38
CA CYS A 237 12.89 -15.90 26.28
C CYS A 237 12.69 -17.42 26.23
N ARG A 238 13.54 -18.16 25.49
CA ARG A 238 13.41 -19.61 25.27
C ARG A 238 12.04 -20.03 24.69
N LEU A 239 11.43 -19.16 23.91
CA LEU A 239 10.19 -19.43 23.19
C LEU A 239 10.49 -20.17 21.86
N PRO A 240 9.49 -20.79 21.22
CA PRO A 240 9.65 -21.37 19.90
C PRO A 240 10.24 -20.36 18.92
N GLY A 241 11.12 -20.81 18.03
CA GLY A 241 11.84 -19.93 17.11
C GLY A 241 10.92 -19.04 16.26
N GLY A 242 11.43 -17.88 15.82
CA GLY A 242 10.68 -16.87 15.08
C GLY A 242 9.97 -17.37 13.83
N GLY A 243 10.44 -18.47 13.21
CA GLY A 243 9.80 -19.05 12.04
C GLY A 243 8.35 -19.45 12.27
N ILE A 244 8.02 -20.08 13.41
CA ILE A 244 6.64 -20.45 13.73
C ILE A 244 5.76 -19.21 13.95
N TYR A 245 6.31 -18.17 14.55
CA TYR A 245 5.62 -16.90 14.76
C TYR A 245 5.19 -16.27 13.43
N PHE A 246 6.08 -16.22 12.44
CA PHE A 246 5.78 -15.70 11.12
C PHE A 246 4.77 -16.56 10.36
N ILE A 247 4.77 -17.87 10.54
CA ILE A 247 3.73 -18.75 9.97
C ILE A 247 2.35 -18.36 10.53
N PHE A 248 2.22 -18.15 11.85
CA PHE A 248 0.96 -17.74 12.46
C PHE A 248 0.52 -16.32 12.03
N ILE A 249 1.45 -15.37 11.91
CA ILE A 249 1.17 -14.05 11.31
C ILE A 249 0.62 -14.22 9.90
N ALA A 250 1.28 -15.01 9.05
CA ALA A 250 0.85 -15.23 7.67
C ALA A 250 -0.53 -15.87 7.58
N LEU A 251 -0.79 -16.92 8.36
CA LEU A 251 -2.09 -17.59 8.43
C LEU A 251 -3.19 -16.62 8.85
N ALA A 252 -2.97 -15.84 9.91
CA ALA A 252 -3.94 -14.85 10.38
C ALA A 252 -4.16 -13.74 9.36
N THR A 253 -3.10 -13.25 8.70
CA THR A 253 -3.18 -12.23 7.65
C THR A 253 -4.03 -12.73 6.46
N VAL A 254 -3.76 -13.96 5.99
CA VAL A 254 -4.52 -14.59 4.91
C VAL A 254 -5.98 -14.75 5.30
N ALA A 255 -6.26 -15.33 6.48
CA ALA A 255 -7.62 -15.49 6.99
C ALA A 255 -8.35 -14.16 7.09
N THR A 256 -7.72 -13.15 7.66
CA THR A 256 -8.28 -11.79 7.79
C THR A 256 -8.65 -11.20 6.43
N ARG A 257 -7.77 -11.28 5.44
CA ARG A 257 -8.01 -10.73 4.10
C ARG A 257 -9.15 -11.44 3.37
N ILE A 258 -9.25 -12.75 3.53
CA ILE A 258 -10.36 -13.53 2.94
C ILE A 258 -11.69 -13.20 3.63
N LEU A 259 -11.70 -13.17 4.96
CA LEU A 259 -12.94 -13.00 5.74
C LEU A 259 -13.40 -11.53 5.77
N LEU A 260 -12.47 -10.58 5.88
CA LEU A 260 -12.77 -9.17 6.09
C LEU A 260 -12.58 -8.30 4.85
N GLY A 261 -12.13 -8.84 3.72
CA GLY A 261 -11.94 -8.06 2.49
C GLY A 261 -13.19 -7.29 2.06
N ARG A 262 -14.37 -7.93 2.18
CA ARG A 262 -15.66 -7.27 1.93
C ARG A 262 -16.15 -6.36 3.06
N ALA A 263 -15.59 -6.51 4.26
CA ALA A 263 -16.00 -5.72 5.41
C ALA A 263 -15.60 -4.24 5.26
N VAL A 264 -14.46 -3.96 4.64
CA VAL A 264 -14.02 -2.59 4.29
C VAL A 264 -15.09 -1.90 3.44
N ASP A 265 -15.53 -2.58 2.38
CA ASP A 265 -16.49 -2.02 1.42
C ASP A 265 -17.90 -1.87 2.02
N ARG A 266 -18.24 -2.67 3.04
CA ARG A 266 -19.57 -2.68 3.67
C ARG A 266 -19.68 -1.80 4.91
N TYR A 267 -18.65 -1.79 5.75
CA TYR A 267 -18.69 -1.16 7.08
C TYR A 267 -17.77 0.04 7.20
N GLY A 268 -16.97 0.32 6.14
CA GLY A 268 -15.97 1.38 6.12
C GLY A 268 -14.67 0.99 6.83
N GLU A 269 -13.63 1.78 6.62
CA GLU A 269 -12.27 1.53 7.07
C GLU A 269 -12.11 1.69 8.60
N ALA A 270 -12.90 2.57 9.21
CA ALA A 270 -12.72 2.99 10.61
C ALA A 270 -12.70 1.83 11.60
N ARG A 271 -13.65 0.89 11.46
CA ARG A 271 -13.76 -0.26 12.37
C ARG A 271 -12.51 -1.12 12.31
N LEU A 272 -12.00 -1.37 11.09
CA LEU A 272 -10.83 -2.22 10.88
C LEU A 272 -9.53 -1.55 11.34
N VAL A 273 -9.41 -0.23 11.21
CA VAL A 273 -8.28 0.53 11.74
C VAL A 273 -8.25 0.48 13.26
N TYR A 274 -9.39 0.72 13.95
CA TYR A 274 -9.41 0.67 15.42
C TYR A 274 -9.21 -0.73 15.98
N THR A 275 -9.92 -1.73 15.43
CA THR A 275 -9.78 -3.12 15.90
C THR A 275 -8.39 -3.68 15.60
N GLY A 276 -7.79 -3.31 14.47
CA GLY A 276 -6.42 -3.69 14.13
C GLY A 276 -5.39 -3.05 15.07
N ASN A 277 -5.50 -1.75 15.36
CA ASN A 277 -4.61 -1.10 16.33
C ASN A 277 -4.81 -1.65 17.76
N ALA A 278 -6.02 -1.99 18.18
CA ALA A 278 -6.26 -2.66 19.46
C ALA A 278 -5.61 -4.06 19.48
N ALA A 279 -5.73 -4.80 18.38
CA ALA A 279 -5.15 -6.14 18.27
C ALA A 279 -3.62 -6.14 18.38
N ILE A 280 -2.91 -5.19 17.72
CA ILE A 280 -1.45 -5.11 17.84
C ILE A 280 -1.02 -4.71 19.26
N VAL A 281 -1.75 -3.81 19.92
CA VAL A 281 -1.49 -3.43 21.32
C VAL A 281 -1.64 -4.64 22.23
N ILE A 282 -2.75 -5.38 22.12
CA ILE A 282 -2.99 -6.60 22.92
C ILE A 282 -1.90 -7.64 22.60
N GLY A 283 -1.52 -7.80 21.32
CA GLY A 283 -0.47 -8.70 20.88
C GLY A 283 0.89 -8.36 21.51
N ILE A 284 1.27 -7.09 21.57
CA ILE A 284 2.49 -6.63 22.24
C ILE A 284 2.45 -6.91 23.74
N LEU A 285 1.31 -6.63 24.40
CA LEU A 285 1.15 -6.91 25.84
C LEU A 285 1.26 -8.41 26.13
N LEU A 286 0.64 -9.27 25.32
CA LEU A 286 0.78 -10.72 25.45
C LEU A 286 2.21 -11.19 25.23
N LEU A 287 2.91 -10.61 24.26
CA LEU A 287 4.31 -10.94 23.98
C LEU A 287 5.22 -10.63 25.16
N VAL A 288 5.02 -9.46 25.81
CA VAL A 288 5.89 -8.98 26.91
C VAL A 288 5.54 -9.62 28.25
N PHE A 289 4.27 -9.75 28.61
CA PHE A 289 3.86 -10.16 29.96
C PHE A 289 3.61 -11.66 30.14
N ALA A 290 3.35 -12.39 29.06
CA ALA A 290 3.00 -13.80 29.15
C ALA A 290 4.00 -14.68 28.40
N HIS A 291 5.17 -14.92 28.99
CA HIS A 291 6.28 -15.70 28.43
C HIS A 291 5.97 -17.21 28.28
N ASN A 292 4.86 -17.54 27.63
CA ASN A 292 4.44 -18.91 27.33
C ASN A 292 4.05 -19.08 25.86
N VAL A 293 4.14 -20.31 25.36
CA VAL A 293 3.90 -20.62 23.96
C VAL A 293 2.49 -20.23 23.47
N PRO A 294 1.39 -20.51 24.21
CA PRO A 294 0.06 -20.10 23.76
C PRO A 294 -0.09 -18.59 23.57
N CYS A 295 0.39 -17.77 24.50
CA CYS A 295 0.33 -16.31 24.40
C CYS A 295 1.23 -15.77 23.30
N TYR A 296 2.40 -16.37 23.09
CA TYR A 296 3.30 -16.08 21.99
C TYR A 296 2.62 -16.28 20.62
N LEU A 297 1.96 -17.44 20.43
CA LEU A 297 1.25 -17.73 19.17
C LEU A 297 -0.02 -16.89 19.02
N LEU A 298 -0.75 -16.60 20.11
CA LEU A 298 -1.90 -15.70 20.08
C LEU A 298 -1.47 -14.27 19.71
N SER A 299 -0.34 -13.79 20.22
CA SER A 299 0.27 -12.53 19.79
C SER A 299 0.49 -12.50 18.28
N ALA A 300 1.06 -13.57 17.71
CA ALA A 300 1.27 -13.68 16.26
C ALA A 300 -0.04 -13.62 15.46
N LEU A 301 -1.10 -14.28 15.92
CA LEU A 301 -2.42 -14.22 15.30
C LEU A 301 -3.01 -12.80 15.33
N LEU A 302 -2.86 -12.09 16.46
CA LEU A 302 -3.33 -10.71 16.61
C LEU A 302 -2.57 -9.74 15.70
N LEU A 303 -1.25 -9.92 15.55
CA LEU A 303 -0.45 -9.13 14.61
C LEU A 303 -0.85 -9.41 13.16
N GLY A 304 -1.06 -10.67 12.80
CA GLY A 304 -1.52 -11.05 11.46
C GLY A 304 -2.89 -10.47 11.14
N TYR A 305 -3.83 -10.50 12.10
CA TYR A 305 -5.11 -9.82 12.00
C TYR A 305 -4.94 -8.31 11.79
N SER A 306 -4.11 -7.67 12.60
CA SER A 306 -3.84 -6.24 12.55
C SER A 306 -3.34 -5.80 11.17
N PHE A 307 -2.30 -6.44 10.67
CA PHE A 307 -1.74 -6.13 9.33
C PHE A 307 -2.73 -6.44 8.20
N GLY A 308 -3.43 -7.59 8.30
CA GLY A 308 -4.44 -8.00 7.33
C GLY A 308 -5.63 -7.04 7.23
N ALA A 309 -5.98 -6.38 8.34
CA ALA A 309 -7.10 -5.45 8.42
C ALA A 309 -6.70 -4.00 8.08
N ILE A 310 -5.63 -3.46 8.67
CA ILE A 310 -5.27 -2.04 8.60
C ILE A 310 -4.72 -1.68 7.20
N GLN A 311 -3.72 -2.41 6.72
CA GLN A 311 -3.00 -2.04 5.50
C GLN A 311 -3.92 -1.93 4.28
N PRO A 312 -4.80 -2.90 3.93
CA PRO A 312 -5.69 -2.75 2.79
C PRO A 312 -6.78 -1.69 3.01
N SER A 313 -7.22 -1.47 4.26
CA SER A 313 -8.20 -0.44 4.59
C SER A 313 -7.65 0.95 4.34
N LEU A 314 -6.44 1.25 4.82
CA LEU A 314 -5.80 2.54 4.61
C LEU A 314 -5.38 2.74 3.15
N GLN A 315 -4.96 1.68 2.46
CA GLN A 315 -4.67 1.75 1.03
C GLN A 315 -5.94 2.05 0.22
N THR A 316 -7.07 1.42 0.56
CA THR A 316 -8.38 1.71 -0.04
C THR A 316 -8.75 3.18 0.17
N MET A 317 -8.62 3.69 1.40
CA MET A 317 -8.87 5.09 1.74
C MET A 317 -7.99 6.03 0.91
N ALA A 318 -6.69 5.77 0.79
CA ALA A 318 -5.76 6.58 0.01
C ALA A 318 -6.14 6.63 -1.48
N MET A 319 -6.60 5.51 -2.05
CA MET A 319 -6.94 5.40 -3.48
C MET A 319 -8.32 5.96 -3.80
N HIS A 320 -9.28 5.86 -2.87
CA HIS A 320 -10.62 6.47 -3.05
C HIS A 320 -10.61 7.99 -2.96
N ALA A 321 -9.63 8.57 -2.26
CA ALA A 321 -9.53 9.99 -2.03
C ALA A 321 -9.14 10.79 -3.29
N VAL A 322 -8.69 10.12 -4.36
CA VAL A 322 -8.04 10.77 -5.50
C VAL A 322 -8.65 10.37 -6.85
N ALA A 323 -8.52 11.26 -7.83
CA ALA A 323 -8.87 10.97 -9.20
C ALA A 323 -7.92 9.92 -9.81
N PRO A 324 -8.37 9.14 -10.82
CA PRO A 324 -7.56 8.08 -11.45
C PRO A 324 -6.19 8.57 -11.97
N GLU A 325 -6.10 9.82 -12.40
CA GLU A 325 -4.90 10.47 -12.95
C GLU A 325 -3.82 10.72 -11.88
N ARG A 326 -4.19 10.71 -10.59
CA ARG A 326 -3.32 10.98 -9.43
C ARG A 326 -3.04 9.76 -8.57
N ARG A 327 -3.50 8.59 -8.97
CA ARG A 327 -3.34 7.34 -8.19
C ARG A 327 -1.89 6.89 -8.06
N GLY A 328 -1.02 7.25 -9.01
CA GLY A 328 0.42 7.00 -8.91
C GLY A 328 1.06 7.79 -7.77
N ALA A 329 0.79 9.10 -7.69
CA ALA A 329 1.25 9.94 -6.59
C ALA A 329 0.65 9.50 -5.24
N ALA A 330 -0.63 9.11 -5.22
CA ALA A 330 -1.31 8.60 -4.02
C ALA A 330 -0.68 7.30 -3.50
N SER A 331 -0.46 6.33 -4.40
CA SER A 331 0.21 5.06 -4.09
C SER A 331 1.62 5.32 -3.56
N SER A 332 2.36 6.21 -4.22
CA SER A 332 3.70 6.60 -3.82
C SER A 332 3.72 7.22 -2.42
N THR A 333 2.85 8.19 -2.15
CA THR A 333 2.73 8.84 -0.83
C THR A 333 2.44 7.81 0.26
N PHE A 334 1.55 6.86 0.00
CA PHE A 334 1.19 5.78 0.93
C PHE A 334 2.37 4.85 1.21
N PHE A 335 3.09 4.39 0.18
CA PHE A 335 4.20 3.45 0.35
C PHE A 335 5.48 4.10 0.88
N VAL A 336 5.72 5.41 0.64
CA VAL A 336 6.78 6.15 1.32
C VAL A 336 6.54 6.14 2.83
N ALA A 337 5.32 6.42 3.26
CA ALA A 337 4.96 6.38 4.69
C ALA A 337 5.09 4.97 5.29
N PHE A 338 4.72 3.94 4.52
CA PHE A 338 4.88 2.52 4.89
C PHE A 338 6.35 2.18 5.14
N ASP A 339 7.23 2.41 4.16
CA ASP A 339 8.66 2.08 4.25
C ASP A 339 9.36 2.93 5.32
N PHE A 340 9.01 4.23 5.40
CA PHE A 340 9.61 5.13 6.39
C PHE A 340 9.17 4.79 7.81
N GLY A 341 7.94 4.27 8.00
CA GLY A 341 7.47 3.72 9.27
C GLY A 341 8.36 2.58 9.75
N ILE A 342 8.58 1.56 8.90
CA ILE A 342 9.46 0.42 9.23
C ILE A 342 10.88 0.90 9.56
N ALA A 343 11.45 1.78 8.72
CA ALA A 343 12.83 2.26 8.89
C ALA A 343 13.00 3.05 10.20
N SER A 344 12.09 4.00 10.48
CA SER A 344 12.15 4.82 11.69
C SER A 344 11.87 4.01 12.95
N GLY A 345 10.91 3.07 12.88
CA GLY A 345 10.63 2.13 13.97
C GLY A 345 11.83 1.26 14.30
N GLY A 346 12.43 0.64 13.29
CA GLY A 346 13.63 -0.19 13.46
C GLY A 346 14.81 0.56 14.03
N PHE A 347 15.06 1.80 13.58
CA PHE A 347 16.09 2.67 14.10
C PHE A 347 15.86 3.02 15.59
N LEU A 348 14.65 3.46 15.93
CA LEU A 348 14.28 3.80 17.31
C LEU A 348 14.36 2.58 18.21
N ALA A 349 13.87 1.42 17.75
CA ALA A 349 13.93 0.17 18.49
C ALA A 349 15.38 -0.25 18.82
N GLY A 350 16.31 -0.09 17.87
CA GLY A 350 17.73 -0.37 18.10
C GLY A 350 18.32 0.44 19.26
N ILE A 351 17.94 1.72 19.37
CA ILE A 351 18.35 2.59 20.49
C ILE A 351 17.70 2.12 21.80
N LEU A 352 16.37 1.85 21.74
CA LEU A 352 15.61 1.45 22.93
C LEU A 352 16.07 0.10 23.50
N VAL A 353 16.36 -0.88 22.65
CA VAL A 353 16.88 -2.19 23.09
C VAL A 353 18.20 -2.03 23.85
N LYS A 354 19.10 -1.19 23.34
CA LYS A 354 20.41 -0.95 23.97
C LYS A 354 20.28 -0.28 25.34
N GLN A 355 19.30 0.60 25.54
CA GLN A 355 19.14 1.37 26.76
C GLN A 355 18.21 0.71 27.78
N LEU A 356 17.12 0.10 27.33
CA LEU A 356 16.00 -0.32 28.18
C LEU A 356 15.67 -1.83 28.07
N GLY A 357 16.33 -2.54 27.14
CA GLY A 357 16.03 -3.95 26.87
C GLY A 357 14.81 -4.18 25.96
N TYR A 358 14.54 -5.44 25.64
CA TYR A 358 13.52 -5.83 24.67
C TYR A 358 12.09 -5.53 25.14
N ASP A 359 11.78 -5.84 26.41
CA ASP A 359 10.41 -5.67 26.94
C ASP A 359 9.97 -4.21 26.89
N ALA A 360 10.81 -3.31 27.39
CA ALA A 360 10.54 -1.88 27.36
C ALA A 360 10.48 -1.34 25.92
N MET A 361 11.35 -1.82 25.02
CA MET A 361 11.30 -1.47 23.60
C MET A 361 9.93 -1.83 22.99
N PHE A 362 9.42 -3.07 23.22
CA PHE A 362 8.11 -3.45 22.71
C PHE A 362 6.98 -2.63 23.33
N LEU A 363 7.01 -2.35 24.62
CA LEU A 363 6.02 -1.51 25.29
C LEU A 363 6.01 -0.08 24.73
N CYS A 364 7.17 0.50 24.40
CA CYS A 364 7.28 1.80 23.76
C CYS A 364 6.58 1.83 22.37
N MET A 365 6.48 0.69 21.68
CA MET A 365 5.79 0.58 20.39
C MET A 365 4.25 0.67 20.49
N ILE A 366 3.70 0.64 21.70
CA ILE A 366 2.27 0.96 21.93
C ILE A 366 1.99 2.43 21.62
N VAL A 367 2.95 3.33 21.85
CA VAL A 367 2.78 4.77 21.57
C VAL A 367 2.47 5.05 20.10
N PRO A 368 3.25 4.56 19.11
CA PRO A 368 2.88 4.69 17.70
C PRO A 368 1.49 4.11 17.36
N CYS A 369 1.07 2.99 17.97
CA CYS A 369 -0.27 2.43 17.75
C CYS A 369 -1.37 3.39 18.22
N LEU A 370 -1.18 4.03 19.38
CA LEU A 370 -2.10 5.03 19.90
C LEU A 370 -2.10 6.30 19.01
N LEU A 371 -0.93 6.74 18.54
CA LEU A 371 -0.81 7.85 17.60
C LEU A 371 -1.49 7.53 16.26
N SER A 372 -1.36 6.31 15.73
CA SER A 372 -2.07 5.83 14.56
C SER A 372 -3.60 5.97 14.73
N SER A 373 -4.12 5.47 15.86
CA SER A 373 -5.56 5.55 16.18
C SER A 373 -6.02 6.99 16.39
N GLY A 374 -5.26 7.80 17.14
CA GLY A 374 -5.57 9.19 17.43
C GLY A 374 -5.54 10.07 16.19
N TYR A 375 -4.54 9.90 15.34
CA TYR A 375 -4.43 10.62 14.07
C TYR A 375 -5.56 10.25 13.10
N TYR A 376 -5.88 8.94 13.00
CA TYR A 376 -7.03 8.49 12.22
C TYR A 376 -8.35 9.09 12.73
N TYR A 377 -8.55 9.17 14.05
CA TYR A 377 -9.72 9.80 14.66
C TYR A 377 -9.83 11.28 14.29
N ALA A 378 -8.73 12.03 14.38
CA ALA A 378 -8.71 13.47 14.16
C ALA A 378 -8.88 13.84 12.67
N PHE A 379 -8.21 13.12 11.78
CA PHE A 379 -8.09 13.49 10.36
C PHE A 379 -8.66 12.43 9.40
N GLY A 380 -8.44 11.14 9.65
CA GLY A 380 -8.85 10.06 8.76
C GLY A 380 -10.37 9.91 8.69
N ARG A 381 -11.05 9.99 9.83
CA ARG A 381 -12.51 9.81 9.93
C ARG A 381 -13.29 10.83 9.11
N ARG A 382 -12.83 12.08 9.03
CA ARG A 382 -13.47 13.14 8.25
C ARG A 382 -13.38 12.86 6.74
N HIS A 383 -12.27 12.29 6.27
CA HIS A 383 -12.09 11.89 4.88
C HIS A 383 -12.89 10.64 4.53
N ALA A 384 -12.91 9.63 5.40
CA ALA A 384 -13.68 8.40 5.20
C ALA A 384 -15.20 8.65 5.11
N SER A 385 -15.75 9.57 5.92
CA SER A 385 -17.18 9.89 5.92
C SER A 385 -17.66 10.58 4.63
N SER A 386 -16.80 11.36 3.96
CA SER A 386 -17.14 12.04 2.71
C SER A 386 -17.28 11.07 1.52
N PHE A 387 -16.71 9.86 1.61
CA PHE A 387 -16.74 8.83 0.56
C PHE A 387 -17.72 7.67 0.83
N ASN A 388 -18.46 7.70 1.96
CA ASN A 388 -19.44 6.66 2.25
C ASN A 388 -20.64 6.76 1.28
N PRO A 389 -20.92 5.71 0.45
CA PRO A 389 -22.04 5.73 -0.50
C PRO A 389 -23.42 5.89 0.15
N GLN A 390 -23.55 5.58 1.44
CA GLN A 390 -24.80 5.73 2.18
C GLN A 390 -25.11 7.21 2.47
N ASN A 391 -24.10 8.05 2.71
CA ASN A 391 -24.30 9.49 2.94
C ASN A 391 -24.73 10.22 1.64
N ARG A 392 -24.37 9.71 0.46
CA ARG A 392 -24.89 10.23 -0.82
C ARG A 392 -26.38 9.96 -1.05
N ARG A 393 -26.95 8.91 -0.42
CA ARG A 393 -28.37 8.60 -0.56
C ARG A 393 -29.27 9.39 0.40
N THR A 394 -28.71 9.91 1.47
CA THR A 394 -29.46 10.65 2.52
C THR A 394 -29.38 12.16 2.38
N GLY A 395 -28.56 12.70 1.44
CA GLY A 395 -28.46 14.16 1.25
C GLY A 395 -27.89 14.94 2.44
N LEU A 396 -27.43 14.23 3.47
CA LEU A 396 -26.85 14.83 4.69
C LEU A 396 -25.38 15.24 4.40
N ASN A 397 -25.21 16.43 3.83
CA ASN A 397 -23.95 17.13 3.89
C ASN A 397 -23.70 17.52 5.36
N SER A 398 -22.59 17.03 5.92
CA SER A 398 -22.15 17.33 7.30
C SER A 398 -21.73 18.80 7.55
N ASP A 399 -22.10 19.72 6.65
CA ASP A 399 -21.88 21.17 6.81
C ASP A 399 -23.05 21.89 7.52
N ASP A 400 -24.15 21.21 7.82
CA ASP A 400 -25.35 21.83 8.44
C ASP A 400 -25.34 21.85 9.98
N ASP A 401 -24.36 21.22 10.64
CA ASP A 401 -24.26 21.23 12.11
C ASP A 401 -23.41 22.40 12.71
N ARG A 402 -23.31 23.53 12.03
CA ARG A 402 -22.83 24.77 12.67
C ARG A 402 -24.02 25.60 13.14
N PRO A 403 -24.28 25.72 14.44
CA PRO A 403 -25.28 26.64 14.93
C PRO A 403 -24.80 28.08 14.68
N GLY A 404 -25.47 28.80 13.77
CA GLY A 404 -25.32 30.23 13.67
C GLY A 404 -24.97 30.84 12.31
N LEU A 405 -25.60 30.37 11.21
CA LEU A 405 -25.60 31.13 9.95
C LEU A 405 -26.92 30.93 9.18
N SER A 406 -28.00 31.38 9.77
CA SER A 406 -29.23 31.69 9.04
C SER A 406 -29.02 32.94 8.20
N ALA A 407 -29.08 32.82 6.90
CA ALA A 407 -29.12 33.79 5.84
C ALA A 407 -27.93 33.72 4.88
N ARG A 408 -27.85 32.68 4.08
CA ARG A 408 -27.21 32.80 2.75
C ARG A 408 -28.22 32.61 1.65
N LYS A 409 -28.42 33.72 0.91
CA LYS A 409 -29.15 33.82 -0.36
C LYS A 409 -28.82 32.62 -1.25
N SER A 410 -29.85 32.06 -1.89
CA SER A 410 -29.77 31.08 -2.97
C SER A 410 -28.68 31.47 -3.96
N LEU A 411 -27.57 30.71 -3.95
CA LEU A 411 -26.57 30.82 -5.03
C LEU A 411 -27.18 30.34 -6.34
N PRO A 412 -26.87 30.96 -7.47
CA PRO A 412 -27.40 30.55 -8.76
C PRO A 412 -26.94 29.11 -9.06
N PHE A 413 -27.88 28.30 -9.47
CA PHE A 413 -27.67 26.90 -9.83
C PHE A 413 -26.78 26.85 -11.08
N VAL A 414 -25.56 26.33 -10.96
CA VAL A 414 -24.63 26.16 -12.08
C VAL A 414 -24.69 24.72 -12.56
N ILE A 415 -25.22 24.52 -13.77
CA ILE A 415 -25.19 23.21 -14.45
C ILE A 415 -23.92 23.18 -15.30
N THR A 416 -22.95 22.35 -14.91
CA THR A 416 -21.76 22.07 -15.71
C THR A 416 -22.05 20.89 -16.64
N ILE A 417 -22.11 21.14 -17.96
CA ILE A 417 -22.25 20.09 -18.97
C ILE A 417 -20.84 19.74 -19.45
N SER A 418 -20.37 18.54 -19.10
CA SER A 418 -19.10 17.99 -19.58
C SER A 418 -19.20 17.66 -21.07
N ARG A 419 -18.27 18.17 -21.87
CA ARG A 419 -18.18 17.89 -23.32
C ARG A 419 -17.26 16.69 -23.54
N GLU A 420 -17.82 15.55 -23.89
CA GLU A 420 -17.08 14.53 -24.64
C GLU A 420 -17.43 14.66 -26.12
N TYR A 421 -16.42 14.67 -26.98
CA TYR A 421 -16.59 14.74 -28.43
C TYR A 421 -17.45 13.56 -28.91
N GLY A 422 -18.62 13.88 -29.56
CA GLY A 422 -19.54 12.88 -30.11
C GLY A 422 -20.75 12.51 -29.24
N SER A 423 -20.95 13.05 -28.05
CA SER A 423 -22.01 12.63 -27.10
C SER A 423 -23.34 13.33 -27.23
N GLY A 424 -23.54 14.18 -28.23
CA GLY A 424 -24.79 14.97 -28.38
C GLY A 424 -25.02 16.05 -27.33
N GLY A 425 -24.05 16.30 -26.43
CA GLY A 425 -24.12 17.26 -25.32
C GLY A 425 -24.45 18.70 -25.77
N HIS A 426 -24.07 19.07 -26.99
CA HIS A 426 -24.40 20.37 -27.55
C HIS A 426 -25.91 20.55 -27.76
N ARG A 427 -26.63 19.55 -28.29
CA ARG A 427 -28.09 19.57 -28.47
C ARG A 427 -28.86 19.56 -27.15
N ILE A 428 -28.33 18.90 -26.13
CA ILE A 428 -28.95 18.89 -24.79
C ILE A 428 -28.74 20.25 -24.12
N GLY A 429 -27.57 20.85 -24.25
CA GLY A 429 -27.25 22.18 -23.72
C GLY A 429 -28.14 23.27 -24.35
N GLU A 430 -28.32 23.24 -25.65
CA GLU A 430 -29.22 24.20 -26.37
C GLU A 430 -30.68 24.01 -25.96
N ARG A 431 -31.18 22.80 -25.82
CA ARG A 431 -32.58 22.55 -25.38
C ARG A 431 -32.80 22.95 -23.91
N LEU A 432 -31.83 22.74 -23.03
CA LEU A 432 -31.89 23.18 -21.63
C LEU A 432 -31.84 24.71 -21.53
N ALA A 433 -30.99 25.37 -22.32
CA ALA A 433 -30.93 26.83 -22.38
C ALA A 433 -32.26 27.44 -22.90
N CYS A 434 -32.86 26.85 -23.92
CA CYS A 434 -34.19 27.27 -24.40
C CYS A 434 -35.28 27.08 -23.33
N LEU A 435 -35.28 25.99 -22.58
CA LEU A 435 -36.25 25.73 -21.51
C LEU A 435 -36.10 26.65 -20.30
N LEU A 436 -34.86 27.04 -19.96
CA LEU A 436 -34.57 27.92 -18.83
C LEU A 436 -34.80 29.43 -19.19
N TYR A 437 -34.61 29.81 -20.44
CA TYR A 437 -34.80 31.19 -20.88
C TYR A 437 -36.28 31.54 -21.31
N THR A 438 -37.10 30.51 -21.49
CA THR A 438 -38.53 30.75 -21.90
C THR A 438 -39.49 30.83 -20.71
N SER A 439 -39.04 30.65 -19.46
CA SER A 439 -39.88 30.97 -18.31
C SER A 439 -39.59 32.41 -17.86
N PRO A 440 -40.57 33.34 -17.91
CA PRO A 440 -40.36 34.71 -17.47
C PRO A 440 -39.99 34.74 -15.99
N SER A 441 -38.89 35.45 -15.66
CA SER A 441 -38.49 35.69 -14.29
C SER A 441 -39.60 36.46 -13.56
N PRO A 442 -39.90 36.17 -12.28
CA PRO A 442 -40.88 36.93 -11.50
C PRO A 442 -40.60 38.44 -11.42
N ARG A 443 -39.41 38.90 -11.80
CA ARG A 443 -39.03 40.33 -11.85
C ARG A 443 -39.38 41.03 -13.12
N ASP A 444 -39.71 40.30 -14.20
CA ASP A 444 -40.04 40.90 -15.48
C ASP A 444 -41.55 41.28 -15.59
N THR A 445 -42.37 40.75 -14.67
CA THR A 445 -43.80 41.06 -14.54
C THR A 445 -44.11 42.32 -13.73
N GLU A 446 -43.15 42.85 -12.94
CA GLU A 446 -43.36 44.11 -12.19
C GLU A 446 -42.94 45.40 -12.91
N ARG A 447 -42.32 45.32 -14.10
CA ARG A 447 -41.94 46.50 -14.93
C ARG A 447 -42.89 46.83 -16.03
N SER A 448 -44.02 46.14 -16.17
CA SER A 448 -45.05 46.40 -17.15
C SER A 448 -46.42 46.74 -16.53
N ARG A 449 -46.41 47.29 -15.33
CA ARG A 449 -47.60 47.98 -14.74
C ARG A 449 -47.20 49.38 -14.29
#